data_5b1bb06faf8096eef1b6a5e965529a87
#
_entry.id   5b1bb06faf8096eef1b6a5e965529a87
#
_cell.length_a   1.000
_cell.length_b   1.000
_cell.length_c   1.000
_cell.angle_alpha   90.00
_cell.angle_beta   90.00
_cell.angle_gamma   90.00
#
_symmetry.space_group_name_H-M   'P 1'
#
loop_
_entity.id
_entity.type
_entity.pdbx_description
1 polymer ?
#
loop_
_entity_poly.entity_id
_entity_poly.type
_entity_poly.pdbx_seq_one_letter_code
_entity_poly.pdbx_strand_id
1 'polypeptide(L)' 'YPFLGNDSIIRTNGNSITADITIPSGTNGLSAGPITVTNATITVNGVYTIV' A
#
# COMPACT_ATOMS: atom_id res chain seq x y z
N TYR A 1 -4.65 11.21 -4.14
CA TYR A 1 -4.78 11.71 -2.77
C TYR A 1 -5.04 10.57 -1.82
N PRO A 2 -4.51 10.60 -0.59
CA PRO A 2 -4.63 9.46 0.32
C PRO A 2 -6.01 9.36 1.00
N PHE A 3 -6.91 10.31 0.76
CA PHE A 3 -8.25 10.26 1.35
C PHE A 3 -9.21 11.13 0.56
N LEU A 4 -10.50 10.80 0.69
CA LEU A 4 -11.61 11.51 0.05
C LEU A 4 -12.77 11.63 1.03
N GLY A 5 -13.63 12.59 0.77
CA GLY A 5 -14.87 12.81 1.52
C GLY A 5 -14.69 13.67 2.75
N ASN A 6 -15.82 13.99 3.39
CA ASN A 6 -15.81 14.79 4.61
C ASN A 6 -15.09 14.02 5.71
N ASP A 7 -14.28 14.75 6.48
CA ASP A 7 -13.53 14.19 7.61
C ASP A 7 -12.59 13.04 7.20
N SER A 8 -12.17 13.03 5.93
CA SER A 8 -11.26 12.00 5.41
C SER A 8 -11.82 10.59 5.62
N ILE A 9 -13.12 10.43 5.41
CA ILE A 9 -13.83 9.18 5.74
C ILE A 9 -13.40 8.02 4.83
N ILE A 10 -12.97 8.32 3.60
CA ILE A 10 -12.53 7.29 2.66
C ILE A 10 -11.01 7.39 2.50
N ARG A 11 -10.30 6.31 2.80
CA ARG A 11 -8.87 6.20 2.55
C ARG A 11 -8.65 5.65 1.15
N THR A 12 -7.69 6.22 0.43
CA THR A 12 -7.37 5.82 -0.93
C THR A 12 -5.90 5.48 -1.06
N ASN A 13 -5.58 4.62 -2.03
CA ASN A 13 -4.22 4.37 -2.45
C ASN A 13 -4.21 4.08 -3.95
N GLY A 14 -3.07 4.29 -4.58
CA GLY A 14 -2.88 3.87 -5.96
C GLY A 14 -2.99 2.36 -6.09
N ASN A 15 -3.29 1.89 -7.29
CA ASN A 15 -3.47 0.46 -7.55
C ASN A 15 -2.31 -0.17 -8.31
N SER A 16 -1.23 0.57 -8.54
CA SER A 16 -0.05 0.08 -9.25
C SER A 16 1.21 0.45 -8.50
N ILE A 17 2.08 -0.53 -8.29
CA ILE A 17 3.38 -0.32 -7.67
C ILE A 17 4.42 -0.46 -8.76
N THR A 18 5.17 0.62 -9.04
CA THR A 18 6.15 0.69 -10.09
C THR A 18 7.58 0.96 -9.59
N ALA A 19 7.75 1.09 -8.29
CA ALA A 19 9.04 1.29 -7.65
C ALA A 19 9.18 0.32 -6.48
N ASP A 20 10.41 -0.06 -6.17
CA ASP A 20 10.68 -0.99 -5.08
C ASP A 20 10.26 -0.39 -3.74
N ILE A 21 9.65 -1.23 -2.90
CA ILE A 21 9.18 -0.83 -1.58
C ILE A 21 9.65 -1.86 -0.57
N THR A 22 10.13 -1.38 0.57
CA THR A 22 10.49 -2.24 1.69
C THR A 22 9.62 -1.89 2.89
N ILE A 23 8.93 -2.89 3.44
CA ILE A 23 8.21 -2.74 4.70
C ILE A 23 9.15 -3.22 5.80
N PRO A 24 9.65 -2.29 6.63
CA PRO A 24 10.66 -2.67 7.64
C PRO A 24 10.06 -3.55 8.72
N SER A 25 10.96 -4.23 9.42
CA SER A 25 10.63 -5.02 10.60
C SER A 25 9.92 -4.14 11.64
N GLY A 26 8.89 -4.66 12.29
CA GLY A 26 8.10 -3.92 13.27
C GLY A 26 7.13 -2.92 12.70
N THR A 27 6.92 -2.93 11.38
CA THR A 27 6.01 -2.02 10.67
C THR A 27 4.92 -2.82 9.97
N ASN A 28 3.70 -2.32 10.02
CA ASN A 28 2.56 -2.91 9.32
C ASN A 28 2.13 -2.01 8.18
N GLY A 29 1.95 -2.58 7.01
CA GLY A 29 1.44 -1.89 5.83
C GLY A 29 0.05 -2.39 5.47
N LEU A 30 -0.75 -1.51 4.90
CA LEU A 30 -2.12 -1.83 4.48
C LEU A 30 -2.42 -1.14 3.16
N SER A 31 -3.02 -1.87 2.23
CA SER A 31 -3.52 -1.31 0.97
C SER A 31 -4.89 -1.87 0.65
N ALA A 32 -5.67 -1.09 -0.07
CA ALA A 32 -6.90 -1.58 -0.68
C ALA A 32 -6.57 -2.12 -2.07
N GLY A 33 -7.04 -3.32 -2.36
CA GLY A 33 -6.79 -3.96 -3.65
C GLY A 33 -7.82 -3.59 -4.71
N PRO A 34 -7.59 -4.03 -5.93
CA PRO A 34 -6.44 -4.85 -6.35
C PRO A 34 -5.15 -4.04 -6.49
N ILE A 35 -4.01 -4.69 -6.28
CA ILE A 35 -2.69 -4.09 -6.42
C ILE A 35 -1.92 -4.81 -7.53
N THR A 36 -1.42 -4.06 -8.49
CA THR A 36 -0.56 -4.58 -9.56
C THR A 36 0.88 -4.16 -9.32
N VAL A 37 1.80 -5.09 -9.37
CA VAL A 37 3.23 -4.80 -9.25
C VAL A 37 3.87 -4.93 -10.63
N THR A 38 4.46 -3.83 -11.12
CA THR A 38 5.07 -3.78 -12.45
C THR A 38 6.54 -3.38 -12.33
N ASN A 39 7.44 -4.29 -12.72
CA ASN A 39 8.89 -4.05 -12.71
C ASN A 39 9.39 -3.54 -11.37
N ALA A 40 8.84 -4.08 -10.28
CA ALA A 40 9.19 -3.65 -8.93
C ALA A 40 9.20 -4.84 -7.99
N THR A 41 9.90 -4.70 -6.87
CA THR A 41 9.99 -5.72 -5.84
C THR A 41 9.49 -5.15 -4.53
N ILE A 42 8.63 -5.88 -3.85
CA ILE A 42 8.16 -5.52 -2.52
C ILE A 42 8.81 -6.48 -1.53
N THR A 43 9.60 -5.92 -0.63
CA THR A 43 10.25 -6.69 0.43
C THR A 43 9.47 -6.47 1.73
N VAL A 44 8.96 -7.55 2.30
CA VAL A 44 8.13 -7.46 3.51
C VAL A 44 8.90 -8.08 4.66
N ASN A 45 9.44 -7.24 5.54
CA ASN A 45 10.09 -7.65 6.77
C ASN A 45 9.16 -7.51 7.98
N GLY A 46 8.03 -6.89 7.80
CA GLY A 46 6.95 -6.78 8.77
C GLY A 46 5.72 -7.51 8.28
N VAL A 47 4.59 -6.81 8.23
CA VAL A 47 3.32 -7.34 7.72
C VAL A 47 2.77 -6.41 6.65
N TYR A 48 2.31 -6.98 5.56
CA TYR A 48 1.62 -6.22 4.52
C TYR A 48 0.28 -6.90 4.22
N THR A 49 -0.80 -6.14 4.34
CA THR A 49 -2.17 -6.63 4.13
C THR A 49 -2.81 -5.90 2.96
N ILE A 50 -3.44 -6.63 2.07
CA ILE A 50 -4.25 -6.07 0.98
C ILE A 50 -5.70 -6.51 1.21
N VAL A 51 -6.59 -5.55 1.29
CA VAL A 51 -8.01 -5.82 1.51
C VAL A 51 -8.84 -5.65 0.25
#